data_3f4eb21e155ab542afec1a266661b3d9
#
_entry.id   3f4eb21e155ab542afec1a266661b3d9
#
_cell.length_a   1.000
_cell.length_b   1.000
_cell.length_c   1.000
_cell.angle_alpha   90.00
_cell.angle_beta   90.00
_cell.angle_gamma   90.00
#
_symmetry.space_group_name_H-M   'P 1'
#
loop_
_entity.id
_entity.type
_entity.pdbx_description
1 polymer ?
#
loop_
_entity_poly.entity_id
_entity_poly.type
_entity_poly.pdbx_seq_one_letter_code
_entity_poly.pdbx_strand_id
1 'polypeptide(L)'
;ENGTLVCDYKYGTRAADGTNKFNFKQLFTMLRVTIDASETGLEGERLNNIVLTVTDANGNQRPISGDFTFSAVDGDWSAGSNTSNSISMPWTTRPALEKGKSFLGFITLMPVVKVGDKISIEVITEGHKATFTADSKVDFQSGYVYNIPLTLKDYAESGKFGYAEEVIERPSISSFEFEVAKNSGKLIGNQLTWNSSSHTPSFTGVAKLSATVNTDMDEITLTIPYLYDFKLKPTFTVSGSGCTVKVNGETQVSGETEVDFTYPVTYTVVNNKGASRDYTVKVTNTGLPVVVINQSTSGKFDKVYK
;
A
#
# COMPACT_ATOMS: atom_id res chain seq x y z
N GLU A 1 7.47 2.73 8.42
CA GLU A 1 7.10 3.71 9.48
C GLU A 1 8.10 4.85 9.46
N ASN A 2 7.80 5.90 8.71
CA ASN A 2 8.51 7.16 8.87
C ASN A 2 7.93 7.86 10.10
N GLY A 3 8.38 7.42 11.28
CA GLY A 3 8.08 8.10 12.51
C GLY A 3 8.65 9.50 12.46
N THR A 4 7.80 10.51 12.33
CA THR A 4 8.21 11.89 12.53
C THR A 4 8.64 12.00 13.98
N LEU A 5 9.94 12.20 14.19
CA LEU A 5 10.45 12.45 15.53
C LEU A 5 9.95 13.84 15.94
N VAL A 6 8.97 13.88 16.82
CA VAL A 6 8.54 15.13 17.45
C VAL A 6 9.56 15.45 18.52
N CYS A 7 10.46 16.36 18.22
CA CYS A 7 11.40 16.87 19.22
C CYS A 7 10.86 18.15 19.83
N ASP A 8 10.56 18.07 21.09
CA ASP A 8 10.34 19.26 21.90
C ASP A 8 11.71 19.74 22.42
N TYR A 9 11.92 21.05 22.43
CA TYR A 9 13.08 21.63 23.07
C TYR A 9 12.74 22.16 24.46
N LYS A 10 13.71 22.10 25.36
CA LYS A 10 13.62 22.61 26.72
C LYS A 10 14.45 23.85 26.87
N TYR A 11 13.92 24.86 27.50
CA TYR A 11 14.69 25.91 28.09
C TYR A 11 14.34 26.07 29.57
N GLY A 12 15.31 26.39 30.38
CA GLY A 12 15.08 26.56 31.79
C GLY A 12 15.90 27.71 32.34
N THR A 13 15.37 28.40 33.34
CA THR A 13 16.08 29.37 34.16
C THR A 13 16.42 28.75 35.50
N ARG A 14 17.67 28.89 35.95
CA ARG A 14 18.09 28.47 37.26
C ARG A 14 17.50 29.45 38.28
N ALA A 15 16.61 28.98 39.14
CA ALA A 15 16.13 29.79 40.26
C ALA A 15 17.17 29.88 41.38
N ALA A 16 17.20 31.01 42.09
CA ALA A 16 18.14 31.21 43.19
C ALA A 16 17.90 30.24 44.39
N ASP A 17 16.74 29.63 44.47
CA ASP A 17 16.33 28.62 45.46
C ASP A 17 16.72 27.19 45.06
N GLY A 18 17.42 26.99 43.96
CA GLY A 18 17.80 25.67 43.44
C GLY A 18 16.71 24.91 42.70
N THR A 19 15.51 25.46 42.54
CA THR A 19 14.45 24.85 41.75
C THR A 19 14.67 25.17 40.28
N ASN A 20 14.57 24.14 39.41
CA ASN A 20 14.66 24.32 37.98
C ASN A 20 13.26 24.16 37.37
N LYS A 21 12.77 25.22 36.73
CA LYS A 21 11.55 25.15 35.91
C LYS A 21 11.94 24.92 34.44
N PHE A 22 11.37 23.88 33.87
CA PHE A 22 11.54 23.58 32.44
C PHE A 22 10.22 23.87 31.73
N ASN A 23 10.28 24.68 30.68
CA ASN A 23 9.19 24.90 29.78
C ASN A 23 9.42 24.08 28.51
N PHE A 24 8.42 23.30 28.12
CA PHE A 24 8.45 22.55 26.87
C PHE A 24 7.66 23.34 25.82
N LYS A 25 8.21 23.46 24.61
CA LYS A 25 7.50 24.01 23.48
C LYS A 25 7.51 23.00 22.35
N GLN A 26 6.35 22.75 21.78
CA GLN A 26 6.26 21.98 20.54
C GLN A 26 6.86 22.77 19.39
N LEU A 27 7.71 22.13 18.60
CA LEU A 27 8.39 22.75 17.47
C LEU A 27 7.58 22.73 16.20
N PHE A 28 6.76 21.69 16.03
CA PHE A 28 6.00 21.44 14.81
C PHE A 28 4.56 21.96 14.90
N THR A 29 3.95 22.07 13.74
CA THR A 29 2.51 22.27 13.61
C THR A 29 1.86 20.96 13.17
N MET A 30 0.58 20.81 13.42
CA MET A 30 -0.19 19.63 13.05
C MET A 30 -1.43 20.03 12.26
N LEU A 31 -1.68 19.31 11.17
CA LEU A 31 -2.98 19.31 10.51
C LEU A 31 -3.78 18.11 10.98
N ARG A 32 -4.99 18.39 11.43
CA ARG A 32 -6.01 17.39 11.67
C ARG A 32 -6.95 17.38 10.47
N VAL A 33 -6.76 16.41 9.58
CA VAL A 33 -7.56 16.24 8.38
C VAL A 33 -8.75 15.34 8.70
N THR A 34 -9.97 15.85 8.53
CA THR A 34 -11.19 15.07 8.68
C THR A 34 -11.80 14.86 7.30
N ILE A 35 -11.90 13.62 6.86
CA ILE A 35 -12.53 13.23 5.60
C ILE A 35 -13.96 12.80 5.89
N ASP A 36 -14.92 13.57 5.46
CA ASP A 36 -16.33 13.25 5.53
C ASP A 36 -16.77 12.56 4.24
N ALA A 37 -17.20 11.31 4.36
CA ALA A 37 -17.67 10.48 3.27
C ALA A 37 -19.21 10.37 3.21
N SER A 38 -19.94 11.20 3.96
CA SER A 38 -21.41 11.12 4.07
C SER A 38 -22.15 11.36 2.75
N GLU A 39 -21.54 12.10 1.83
CA GLU A 39 -22.15 12.49 0.54
C GLU A 39 -21.43 11.87 -0.67
N THR A 40 -20.49 10.95 -0.43
CA THR A 40 -19.73 10.33 -1.52
C THR A 40 -20.49 9.21 -2.22
N GLY A 41 -20.29 9.10 -3.54
CA GLY A 41 -20.64 7.91 -4.34
C GLY A 41 -19.60 6.79 -4.27
N LEU A 42 -18.50 6.98 -3.50
CA LEU A 42 -17.37 6.05 -3.39
C LEU A 42 -17.51 5.07 -2.22
N GLU A 43 -18.74 4.77 -1.80
CA GLU A 43 -18.99 3.83 -0.70
C GLU A 43 -18.35 2.47 -0.97
N GLY A 44 -17.62 1.94 0.02
CA GLY A 44 -16.90 0.68 -0.08
C GLY A 44 -15.47 0.81 -0.61
N GLU A 45 -15.09 1.90 -1.27
CA GLU A 45 -13.70 2.13 -1.63
C GLU A 45 -12.83 2.35 -0.39
N ARG A 46 -11.61 1.86 -0.45
CA ARG A 46 -10.67 1.96 0.67
C ARG A 46 -9.80 3.19 0.54
N LEU A 47 -9.63 3.92 1.65
CA LEU A 47 -8.65 5.00 1.73
C LEU A 47 -7.23 4.44 1.68
N ASN A 48 -6.43 4.95 0.75
CA ASN A 48 -5.03 4.54 0.58
C ASN A 48 -4.07 5.55 1.19
N ASN A 49 -4.25 6.83 0.84
CA ASN A 49 -3.27 7.85 1.16
C ASN A 49 -3.89 9.24 1.25
N ILE A 50 -3.27 10.12 2.02
CA ILE A 50 -3.45 11.55 1.94
C ILE A 50 -2.10 12.16 1.56
N VAL A 51 -2.07 13.03 0.56
CA VAL A 51 -0.87 13.77 0.18
C VAL A 51 -1.11 15.26 0.38
N LEU A 52 -0.35 15.86 1.27
CA LEU A 52 -0.30 17.30 1.47
C LEU A 52 0.81 17.89 0.61
N THR A 53 0.52 18.94 -0.14
CA THR A 53 1.53 19.73 -0.89
C THR A 53 1.30 21.21 -0.63
N VAL A 54 2.40 21.97 -0.45
CA VAL A 54 2.32 23.41 -0.23
C VAL A 54 3.22 24.14 -1.24
N THR A 55 2.67 25.20 -1.85
CA THR A 55 3.43 26.15 -2.65
C THR A 55 3.22 27.56 -2.11
N ASP A 56 4.20 28.45 -2.32
CA ASP A 56 4.02 29.86 -1.98
C ASP A 56 3.02 30.55 -2.93
N ALA A 57 2.69 31.80 -2.64
CA ALA A 57 1.76 32.61 -3.44
C ALA A 57 2.22 32.80 -4.91
N ASN A 58 3.50 32.58 -5.20
CA ASN A 58 4.09 32.68 -6.56
C ASN A 58 4.15 31.31 -7.26
N GLY A 59 3.72 30.23 -6.59
CA GLY A 59 3.77 28.87 -7.12
C GLY A 59 5.09 28.13 -6.89
N ASN A 60 6.05 28.71 -6.15
CA ASN A 60 7.27 28.01 -5.79
C ASN A 60 7.00 27.00 -4.67
N GLN A 61 7.81 25.95 -4.61
CA GLN A 61 7.71 24.95 -3.57
C GLN A 61 8.03 25.57 -2.19
N ARG A 62 7.12 25.34 -1.22
CA ARG A 62 7.39 25.68 0.18
C ARG A 62 7.80 24.43 0.95
N PRO A 63 9.05 24.35 1.39
CA PRO A 63 9.52 23.19 2.16
C PRO A 63 8.74 23.04 3.47
N ILE A 64 8.07 21.89 3.66
CA ILE A 64 7.26 21.61 4.86
C ILE A 64 7.74 20.37 5.62
N SER A 65 8.68 19.61 5.04
CA SER A 65 9.29 18.41 5.62
C SER A 65 10.73 18.24 5.18
N GLY A 66 11.47 17.37 5.84
CA GLY A 66 12.88 17.07 5.55
C GLY A 66 13.84 17.66 6.57
N ASP A 67 15.03 18.08 6.11
CA ASP A 67 16.08 18.58 6.99
C ASP A 67 15.87 20.06 7.31
N PHE A 68 15.71 20.38 8.58
CA PHE A 68 15.57 21.74 9.09
C PHE A 68 16.47 21.94 10.29
N THR A 69 17.00 23.15 10.41
CA THR A 69 17.73 23.61 11.59
C THR A 69 16.85 24.58 12.37
N PHE A 70 16.74 24.35 13.66
CA PHE A 70 16.04 25.22 14.59
C PHE A 70 17.04 25.96 15.49
N SER A 71 16.98 27.29 15.52
CA SER A 71 17.69 28.10 16.49
C SER A 71 16.88 28.22 17.78
N ALA A 72 17.34 27.57 18.83
CA ALA A 72 16.66 27.66 20.14
C ALA A 72 16.80 29.06 20.78
N VAL A 73 17.74 29.87 20.31
CA VAL A 73 17.97 31.24 20.80
C VAL A 73 16.97 32.21 20.17
N ASP A 74 16.84 32.15 18.85
CA ASP A 74 16.02 33.11 18.10
C ASP A 74 14.60 32.57 17.86
N GLY A 75 14.40 31.27 17.95
CA GLY A 75 13.15 30.60 17.64
C GLY A 75 12.89 30.41 16.15
N ASP A 76 13.91 30.59 15.32
CA ASP A 76 13.82 30.57 13.87
C ASP A 76 14.14 29.23 13.25
N TRP A 77 13.51 28.97 12.11
CA TRP A 77 13.73 27.79 11.30
C TRP A 77 14.47 28.13 10.01
N SER A 78 15.41 27.29 9.63
CA SER A 78 16.05 27.33 8.33
C SER A 78 15.98 25.98 7.64
N ALA A 79 15.63 25.99 6.35
CA ALA A 79 15.57 24.77 5.54
C ALA A 79 16.97 24.31 5.16
N GLY A 80 17.23 23.01 5.29
CA GLY A 80 18.44 22.35 4.80
C GLY A 80 18.36 22.02 3.31
N SER A 81 19.28 21.18 2.84
CA SER A 81 19.37 20.80 1.42
C SER A 81 18.39 19.68 1.01
N ASN A 82 17.95 18.87 1.97
CA ASN A 82 17.08 17.73 1.70
C ASN A 82 15.68 17.99 2.28
N THR A 83 14.91 18.84 1.60
CA THR A 83 13.58 19.24 2.02
C THR A 83 12.54 18.91 0.96
N SER A 84 11.28 18.80 1.36
CA SER A 84 10.14 18.55 0.48
C SER A 84 8.99 19.49 0.79
N ASN A 85 8.28 19.89 -0.25
CA ASN A 85 7.02 20.61 -0.14
C ASN A 85 5.80 19.68 -0.03
N SER A 86 6.03 18.38 0.08
CA SER A 86 4.99 17.36 0.12
C SER A 86 5.19 16.41 1.29
N ILE A 87 4.08 15.98 1.89
CA ILE A 87 4.03 14.93 2.92
C ILE A 87 2.96 13.93 2.52
N SER A 88 3.35 12.65 2.49
CA SER A 88 2.45 11.53 2.24
C SER A 88 2.11 10.82 3.56
N MET A 89 0.83 10.56 3.78
CA MET A 89 0.31 9.85 4.95
C MET A 89 -0.49 8.63 4.48
N PRO A 90 0.15 7.48 4.32
CA PRO A 90 -0.54 6.25 3.94
C PRO A 90 -1.40 5.71 5.09
N TRP A 91 -2.58 5.17 4.76
CA TRP A 91 -3.45 4.49 5.70
C TRP A 91 -3.08 3.01 5.78
N THR A 92 -2.42 2.61 6.85
CA THR A 92 -2.00 1.20 7.04
C THR A 92 -3.17 0.24 7.16
N THR A 93 -4.28 0.68 7.77
CA THR A 93 -5.50 -0.13 7.93
C THR A 93 -6.43 -0.06 6.72
N ARG A 94 -6.21 0.89 5.80
CA ARG A 94 -6.99 1.10 4.58
C ARG A 94 -8.51 0.97 4.82
N PRO A 95 -9.10 1.84 5.67
CA PRO A 95 -10.51 1.75 6.01
C PRO A 95 -11.38 1.99 4.77
N ALA A 96 -12.48 1.23 4.66
CA ALA A 96 -13.47 1.46 3.62
C ALA A 96 -14.26 2.73 3.90
N LEU A 97 -14.56 3.50 2.87
CA LEU A 97 -15.48 4.63 2.94
C LEU A 97 -16.88 4.11 3.24
N GLU A 98 -17.50 4.66 4.26
CA GLU A 98 -18.86 4.32 4.66
C GLU A 98 -19.70 5.59 4.76
N LYS A 99 -20.92 5.55 4.24
CA LYS A 99 -21.86 6.65 4.31
C LYS A 99 -22.15 7.05 5.76
N GLY A 100 -22.05 8.35 6.04
CA GLY A 100 -22.27 8.88 7.37
C GLY A 100 -21.07 8.73 8.33
N LYS A 101 -19.93 8.22 7.86
CA LYS A 101 -18.69 8.16 8.65
C LYS A 101 -17.67 9.21 8.22
N SER A 102 -16.89 9.64 9.20
CA SER A 102 -15.73 10.51 8.98
C SER A 102 -14.46 9.77 9.37
N PHE A 103 -13.40 10.03 8.62
CA PHE A 103 -12.07 9.47 8.84
C PHE A 103 -11.12 10.58 9.27
N LEU A 104 -10.27 10.28 10.24
CA LEU A 104 -9.38 11.24 10.87
C LEU A 104 -7.93 10.90 10.59
N GLY A 105 -7.22 11.84 9.97
CA GLY A 105 -5.78 11.77 9.74
C GLY A 105 -5.04 12.92 10.41
N PHE A 106 -3.77 12.68 10.80
CA PHE A 106 -2.90 13.70 11.37
C PHE A 106 -1.63 13.81 10.55
N ILE A 107 -1.30 15.03 10.13
CA ILE A 107 -0.08 15.34 9.40
C ILE A 107 0.72 16.33 10.22
N THR A 108 1.93 15.97 10.60
CA THR A 108 2.87 16.88 11.26
C THR A 108 3.79 17.50 10.22
N LEU A 109 3.94 18.83 10.26
CA LEU A 109 4.75 19.57 9.31
C LEU A 109 5.48 20.73 10.00
N MET A 110 6.41 21.31 9.28
CA MET A 110 7.11 22.52 9.71
C MET A 110 6.17 23.72 9.73
N PRO A 111 6.28 24.63 10.72
CA PRO A 111 5.45 25.82 10.86
C PRO A 111 5.90 26.94 9.91
N VAL A 112 5.99 26.64 8.62
CA VAL A 112 6.53 27.55 7.59
C VAL A 112 5.49 28.07 6.61
N VAL A 113 4.27 27.56 6.69
CA VAL A 113 3.14 27.98 5.84
C VAL A 113 2.73 29.40 6.21
N LYS A 114 2.57 30.25 5.20
CA LYS A 114 2.23 31.68 5.35
C LYS A 114 0.86 31.99 4.75
N VAL A 115 0.32 33.11 5.15
CA VAL A 115 -0.88 33.66 4.49
C VAL A 115 -0.64 33.78 2.99
N GLY A 116 -1.57 33.28 2.19
CA GLY A 116 -1.49 33.27 0.74
C GLY A 116 -0.80 32.06 0.12
N ASP A 117 -0.13 31.21 0.93
CA ASP A 117 0.39 29.94 0.43
C ASP A 117 -0.76 29.02 0.02
N LYS A 118 -0.59 28.33 -1.10
CA LYS A 118 -1.55 27.35 -1.59
C LYS A 118 -1.32 26.01 -0.93
N ILE A 119 -2.34 25.52 -0.25
CA ILE A 119 -2.40 24.18 0.35
C ILE A 119 -3.19 23.30 -0.59
N SER A 120 -2.62 22.18 -1.00
CA SER A 120 -3.28 21.12 -1.78
C SER A 120 -3.28 19.83 -0.99
N ILE A 121 -4.44 19.20 -0.85
CA ILE A 121 -4.60 17.92 -0.18
C ILE A 121 -5.26 16.96 -1.16
N GLU A 122 -4.54 15.90 -1.51
CA GLU A 122 -5.07 14.79 -2.29
C GLU A 122 -5.54 13.69 -1.34
N VAL A 123 -6.78 13.28 -1.48
CA VAL A 123 -7.34 12.08 -0.85
C VAL A 123 -7.36 11.00 -1.91
N ILE A 124 -6.60 9.93 -1.70
CA ILE A 124 -6.43 8.84 -2.65
C ILE A 124 -7.11 7.60 -2.09
N THR A 125 -8.03 7.04 -2.85
CA THR A 125 -8.69 5.77 -2.59
C THR A 125 -8.14 4.70 -3.54
N GLU A 126 -8.74 3.54 -3.55
CA GLU A 126 -8.36 2.46 -4.47
C GLU A 126 -8.65 2.79 -5.94
N GLY A 127 -9.69 3.55 -6.22
CA GLY A 127 -10.16 3.84 -7.57
C GLY A 127 -10.26 5.32 -7.93
N HIS A 128 -10.11 6.22 -6.95
CA HIS A 128 -10.31 7.66 -7.15
C HIS A 128 -9.26 8.51 -6.43
N LYS A 129 -9.13 9.72 -6.93
CA LYS A 129 -8.31 10.76 -6.30
C LYS A 129 -9.12 12.06 -6.27
N ALA A 130 -9.32 12.59 -5.07
CA ALA A 130 -9.94 13.88 -4.86
C ALA A 130 -8.86 14.90 -4.45
N THR A 131 -8.81 16.04 -5.13
CA THR A 131 -7.84 17.11 -4.84
C THR A 131 -8.56 18.34 -4.31
N PHE A 132 -8.22 18.72 -3.08
CA PHE A 132 -8.73 19.90 -2.40
C PHE A 132 -7.66 20.97 -2.35
N THR A 133 -7.98 22.19 -2.77
CA THR A 133 -7.03 23.29 -2.78
C THR A 133 -7.61 24.53 -2.12
N ALA A 134 -6.79 25.23 -1.32
CA ALA A 134 -7.13 26.54 -0.76
C ALA A 134 -5.88 27.35 -0.49
N ASP A 135 -6.04 28.67 -0.44
CA ASP A 135 -5.01 29.56 0.05
C ASP A 135 -5.08 29.65 1.57
N SER A 136 -3.92 29.56 2.23
CA SER A 136 -3.85 29.72 3.67
C SER A 136 -4.30 31.10 4.09
N LYS A 137 -5.18 31.18 5.09
CA LYS A 137 -5.67 32.43 5.67
C LYS A 137 -4.89 32.88 6.91
N VAL A 138 -3.98 32.02 7.37
CA VAL A 138 -3.17 32.26 8.56
C VAL A 138 -1.73 31.76 8.36
N ASP A 139 -0.81 32.34 9.08
CA ASP A 139 0.53 31.76 9.25
C ASP A 139 0.43 30.55 10.19
N PHE A 140 1.04 29.43 9.82
CA PHE A 140 1.10 28.29 10.71
C PHE A 140 2.14 28.50 11.80
N GLN A 141 1.78 28.14 13.03
CA GLN A 141 2.58 28.38 14.20
C GLN A 141 2.97 27.07 14.88
N SER A 142 4.14 27.03 15.48
CA SER A 142 4.61 25.92 16.32
C SER A 142 3.63 25.64 17.46
N GLY A 143 3.32 24.36 17.68
CA GLY A 143 2.42 23.91 18.75
C GLY A 143 0.92 24.06 18.44
N TYR A 144 0.55 24.56 17.26
CA TYR A 144 -0.85 24.68 16.87
C TYR A 144 -1.34 23.47 16.08
N VAL A 145 -2.63 23.18 16.23
CA VAL A 145 -3.36 22.18 15.44
C VAL A 145 -4.38 22.90 14.56
N TYR A 146 -4.27 22.72 13.26
CA TYR A 146 -5.21 23.27 12.28
C TYR A 146 -6.16 22.18 11.80
N ASN A 147 -7.46 22.44 11.92
CA ASN A 147 -8.48 21.48 11.47
C ASN A 147 -8.83 21.74 10.01
N ILE A 148 -8.72 20.70 9.20
CA ILE A 148 -9.03 20.73 7.78
C ILE A 148 -10.18 19.74 7.52
N PRO A 149 -11.42 20.20 7.46
CA PRO A 149 -12.54 19.38 7.06
C PRO A 149 -12.59 19.25 5.54
N LEU A 150 -12.64 18.03 5.04
CA LEU A 150 -12.78 17.69 3.63
C LEU A 150 -14.05 16.85 3.47
N THR A 151 -14.95 17.25 2.58
CA THR A 151 -16.14 16.46 2.25
C THR A 151 -15.96 15.89 0.86
N LEU A 152 -15.99 14.56 0.75
CA LEU A 152 -16.00 13.86 -0.53
C LEU A 152 -17.41 13.96 -1.11
N LYS A 153 -17.58 14.73 -2.17
CA LYS A 153 -18.82 14.91 -2.94
C LYS A 153 -18.56 14.61 -4.39
N ASP A 154 -19.60 14.24 -5.10
CA ASP A 154 -19.57 14.08 -6.55
C ASP A 154 -19.36 15.42 -7.30
N TYR A 155 -19.38 16.56 -6.60
CA TYR A 155 -19.24 17.91 -7.16
C TYR A 155 -18.43 18.85 -6.28
N ALA A 156 -17.77 19.81 -6.95
CA ALA A 156 -16.94 20.85 -6.41
C ALA A 156 -17.73 21.96 -5.68
N GLU A 157 -18.56 21.63 -4.73
CA GLU A 157 -19.25 22.60 -3.88
C GLU A 157 -18.80 22.52 -2.44
N SER A 158 -17.57 22.91 -2.17
CA SER A 158 -17.19 23.12 -0.78
C SER A 158 -16.73 24.55 -0.57
N GLY A 159 -17.30 25.23 0.37
CA GLY A 159 -17.06 26.66 0.61
C GLY A 159 -15.65 27.02 1.10
N LYS A 160 -14.69 26.10 1.19
CA LYS A 160 -13.33 26.38 1.69
C LYS A 160 -12.20 25.80 0.87
N PHE A 161 -12.41 24.66 0.23
CA PHE A 161 -11.43 24.04 -0.66
C PHE A 161 -12.10 23.74 -1.99
N GLY A 162 -11.46 24.11 -3.10
CA GLY A 162 -11.84 23.62 -4.41
C GLY A 162 -11.65 22.11 -4.45
N TYR A 163 -12.58 21.39 -5.06
CA TYR A 163 -12.57 19.95 -5.17
C TYR A 163 -12.51 19.57 -6.64
N ALA A 164 -11.58 18.71 -6.99
CA ALA A 164 -11.50 18.09 -8.30
C ALA A 164 -11.37 16.56 -8.11
N GLU A 165 -12.27 15.82 -8.71
CA GLU A 165 -12.25 14.38 -8.72
C GLU A 165 -11.58 13.85 -9.99
N GLU A 166 -10.68 12.90 -9.85
CA GLU A 166 -10.09 12.17 -10.96
C GLU A 166 -10.32 10.68 -10.73
N VAL A 167 -11.01 10.04 -11.66
CA VAL A 167 -11.12 8.58 -11.68
C VAL A 167 -9.75 8.01 -12.04
N ILE A 168 -9.20 7.18 -11.19
CA ILE A 168 -7.95 6.48 -11.42
C ILE A 168 -8.25 5.02 -11.71
N GLU A 169 -7.60 4.50 -12.73
CA GLU A 169 -7.75 3.10 -13.09
C GLU A 169 -7.32 2.22 -11.91
N ARG A 170 -8.26 1.38 -11.43
CA ARG A 170 -8.00 0.48 -10.32
C ARG A 170 -7.07 -0.64 -10.77
N PRO A 171 -5.84 -0.74 -10.22
CA PRO A 171 -4.93 -1.79 -10.64
C PRO A 171 -5.43 -3.15 -10.20
N SER A 172 -5.24 -4.17 -11.04
CA SER A 172 -5.62 -5.54 -10.68
C SER A 172 -4.68 -6.58 -11.27
N ILE A 173 -4.63 -7.76 -10.64
CA ILE A 173 -4.06 -8.97 -11.23
C ILE A 173 -5.20 -9.67 -11.98
N SER A 174 -5.06 -9.79 -13.30
CA SER A 174 -6.05 -10.42 -14.16
C SER A 174 -5.81 -11.90 -14.37
N SER A 175 -4.56 -12.35 -14.22
CA SER A 175 -4.20 -13.78 -14.24
C SER A 175 -3.01 -14.06 -13.34
N PHE A 176 -2.99 -15.25 -12.76
CA PHE A 176 -1.90 -15.74 -11.93
C PHE A 176 -1.74 -17.24 -12.15
N GLU A 177 -0.55 -17.68 -12.52
CA GLU A 177 -0.30 -19.07 -12.89
C GLU A 177 1.13 -19.49 -12.60
N PHE A 178 1.38 -20.81 -12.53
CA PHE A 178 2.71 -21.39 -12.45
C PHE A 178 2.99 -22.20 -13.71
N GLU A 179 3.91 -21.72 -14.51
CA GLU A 179 4.40 -22.45 -15.67
C GLU A 179 5.34 -23.58 -15.20
N VAL A 180 5.07 -24.81 -15.65
CA VAL A 180 5.84 -26.00 -15.25
C VAL A 180 7.30 -25.86 -15.63
N ALA A 181 7.57 -25.34 -16.82
CA ALA A 181 8.93 -25.14 -17.32
C ALA A 181 9.76 -24.19 -16.45
N LYS A 182 9.13 -23.12 -15.91
CA LYS A 182 9.79 -22.15 -15.02
C LYS A 182 9.97 -22.64 -13.59
N ASN A 183 9.22 -23.70 -13.21
CA ASN A 183 9.21 -24.31 -11.89
C ASN A 183 9.65 -25.79 -11.93
N SER A 184 10.55 -26.13 -12.86
CA SER A 184 11.03 -27.48 -13.06
C SER A 184 11.63 -28.07 -11.77
N GLY A 185 11.24 -29.30 -11.44
CA GLY A 185 11.68 -30.00 -10.22
C GLY A 185 10.98 -29.54 -8.93
N LYS A 186 10.11 -28.54 -8.99
CA LYS A 186 9.38 -28.03 -7.84
C LYS A 186 7.90 -28.44 -7.83
N LEU A 187 7.32 -28.58 -8.99
CA LEU A 187 5.96 -29.07 -9.18
C LEU A 187 5.88 -29.95 -10.43
N ILE A 188 4.85 -30.79 -10.50
CA ILE A 188 4.50 -31.54 -11.70
C ILE A 188 3.18 -31.01 -12.25
N GLY A 189 3.17 -30.67 -13.52
CA GLY A 189 2.00 -30.20 -14.25
C GLY A 189 1.10 -31.32 -14.77
N ASN A 190 0.94 -32.40 -14.00
CA ASN A 190 0.06 -33.49 -14.39
C ASN A 190 -1.28 -33.33 -13.67
N GLN A 191 -2.36 -33.41 -14.43
CA GLN A 191 -3.69 -33.49 -13.89
C GLN A 191 -4.12 -34.97 -13.84
N LEU A 192 -4.43 -35.46 -12.65
CA LEU A 192 -4.97 -36.78 -12.46
C LEU A 192 -6.48 -36.77 -12.75
N THR A 193 -6.92 -37.56 -13.69
CA THR A 193 -8.31 -37.87 -13.93
C THR A 193 -8.59 -39.31 -13.65
N TRP A 194 -9.72 -39.61 -13.01
CA TRP A 194 -10.15 -40.97 -12.72
C TRP A 194 -11.18 -41.41 -13.75
N ASN A 195 -10.89 -42.47 -14.48
CA ASN A 195 -11.88 -43.09 -15.36
C ASN A 195 -12.70 -44.11 -14.57
N SER A 196 -13.94 -43.74 -14.24
CA SER A 196 -14.85 -44.60 -13.45
C SER A 196 -15.26 -45.88 -14.16
N SER A 197 -15.24 -45.91 -15.49
CA SER A 197 -15.62 -47.12 -16.27
C SER A 197 -14.53 -48.16 -16.35
N SER A 198 -13.27 -47.73 -16.52
CA SER A 198 -12.10 -48.63 -16.55
C SER A 198 -11.43 -48.83 -15.21
N HIS A 199 -11.84 -48.05 -14.17
CA HIS A 199 -11.20 -48.01 -12.84
C HIS A 199 -9.68 -47.72 -12.90
N THR A 200 -9.28 -46.88 -13.85
CA THR A 200 -7.87 -46.52 -14.06
C THR A 200 -7.62 -45.04 -13.91
N PRO A 201 -6.52 -44.64 -13.27
CA PRO A 201 -6.07 -43.27 -13.30
C PRO A 201 -5.48 -42.92 -14.68
N SER A 202 -5.74 -41.72 -15.12
CA SER A 202 -5.13 -41.12 -16.30
C SER A 202 -4.45 -39.81 -15.91
N PHE A 203 -3.22 -39.59 -16.39
CA PHE A 203 -2.46 -38.38 -16.15
C PHE A 203 -2.33 -37.59 -17.44
N THR A 204 -2.84 -36.37 -17.40
CA THR A 204 -2.68 -35.43 -18.52
C THR A 204 -1.65 -34.37 -18.12
N GLY A 205 -0.58 -34.26 -18.90
CA GLY A 205 0.43 -33.20 -18.68
C GLY A 205 -0.17 -31.85 -19.04
N VAL A 206 0.04 -30.86 -18.18
CA VAL A 206 -0.31 -29.47 -18.44
C VAL A 206 0.94 -28.60 -18.41
N ALA A 207 1.00 -27.61 -19.29
CA ALA A 207 2.15 -26.70 -19.34
C ALA A 207 2.15 -25.66 -18.22
N LYS A 208 0.97 -25.39 -17.67
CA LYS A 208 0.76 -24.39 -16.60
C LYS A 208 -0.41 -24.78 -15.69
N LEU A 209 -0.34 -24.30 -14.46
CA LEU A 209 -1.39 -24.40 -13.45
C LEU A 209 -1.90 -23.00 -13.17
N SER A 210 -3.16 -22.74 -13.49
CA SER A 210 -3.78 -21.40 -13.36
C SER A 210 -4.52 -21.29 -12.04
N ALA A 211 -4.30 -20.20 -11.33
CA ALA A 211 -4.99 -19.85 -10.11
C ALA A 211 -6.37 -19.25 -10.38
N THR A 212 -7.25 -19.37 -9.41
CA THR A 212 -8.50 -18.59 -9.37
C THR A 212 -8.20 -17.22 -8.80
N VAL A 213 -8.44 -16.17 -9.59
CA VAL A 213 -8.34 -14.78 -9.16
C VAL A 213 -9.72 -14.28 -8.79
N ASN A 214 -9.95 -14.03 -7.50
CA ASN A 214 -11.20 -13.46 -7.00
C ASN A 214 -10.97 -11.97 -6.69
N THR A 215 -11.45 -11.11 -7.57
CA THR A 215 -11.29 -9.66 -7.45
C THR A 215 -12.20 -9.04 -6.39
N ASP A 216 -13.28 -9.69 -6.01
CA ASP A 216 -14.21 -9.17 -5.00
C ASP A 216 -13.67 -9.40 -3.58
N MET A 217 -12.91 -10.47 -3.39
CA MET A 217 -12.29 -10.82 -2.11
C MET A 217 -10.80 -10.47 -2.02
N ASP A 218 -10.21 -9.98 -3.09
CA ASP A 218 -8.77 -9.73 -3.22
C ASP A 218 -7.92 -10.98 -2.90
N GLU A 219 -8.42 -12.15 -3.34
CA GLU A 219 -7.78 -13.44 -3.14
C GLU A 219 -7.37 -14.10 -4.45
N ILE A 220 -6.21 -14.77 -4.41
CA ILE A 220 -5.73 -15.64 -5.49
C ILE A 220 -5.46 -17.01 -4.87
N THR A 221 -6.16 -18.03 -5.34
CA THR A 221 -6.05 -19.38 -4.77
C THR A 221 -5.69 -20.38 -5.82
N LEU A 222 -4.78 -21.29 -5.47
CA LEU A 222 -4.40 -22.43 -6.29
C LEU A 222 -4.10 -23.63 -5.42
N THR A 223 -4.64 -24.79 -5.82
CA THR A 223 -4.23 -26.09 -5.28
C THR A 223 -3.37 -26.82 -6.30
N ILE A 224 -2.14 -27.14 -5.92
CA ILE A 224 -1.17 -27.89 -6.75
C ILE A 224 -1.11 -29.31 -6.23
N PRO A 225 -1.58 -30.31 -6.99
CA PRO A 225 -1.62 -31.69 -6.52
C PRO A 225 -0.25 -32.29 -6.20
N TYR A 226 0.76 -31.92 -6.97
CA TYR A 226 2.11 -32.47 -6.89
C TYR A 226 3.14 -31.37 -6.72
N LEU A 227 3.12 -30.75 -5.53
CA LEU A 227 4.04 -29.69 -5.14
C LEU A 227 5.13 -30.23 -4.22
N TYR A 228 6.38 -30.03 -4.60
CA TYR A 228 7.57 -30.49 -3.86
C TYR A 228 8.29 -29.37 -3.14
N ASP A 229 8.21 -28.15 -3.68
CA ASP A 229 8.83 -26.95 -3.13
C ASP A 229 7.91 -25.77 -3.32
N PHE A 230 7.65 -25.04 -2.24
CA PHE A 230 6.79 -23.84 -2.23
C PHE A 230 7.51 -22.58 -2.76
N LYS A 231 8.81 -22.63 -3.02
CA LYS A 231 9.55 -21.54 -3.65
C LYS A 231 9.34 -21.56 -5.15
N LEU A 232 8.40 -20.78 -5.63
CA LEU A 232 7.91 -20.83 -7.00
C LEU A 232 8.06 -19.46 -7.69
N LYS A 233 8.16 -19.51 -9.02
CA LYS A 233 8.15 -18.35 -9.91
C LYS A 233 6.78 -18.23 -10.55
N PRO A 234 5.90 -17.34 -10.04
CA PRO A 234 4.59 -17.14 -10.64
C PRO A 234 4.68 -16.30 -11.90
N THR A 235 3.85 -16.62 -12.88
CA THR A 235 3.58 -15.79 -14.05
C THR A 235 2.24 -15.10 -13.83
N PHE A 236 2.21 -13.77 -13.90
CA PHE A 236 1.00 -12.98 -13.67
C PHE A 236 0.87 -11.87 -14.71
N THR A 237 -0.38 -11.49 -14.96
CA THR A 237 -0.74 -10.34 -15.78
C THR A 237 -1.46 -9.32 -14.91
N VAL A 238 -1.12 -8.05 -15.08
CA VAL A 238 -1.80 -6.93 -14.40
C VAL A 238 -2.60 -6.12 -15.40
N SER A 239 -3.70 -5.53 -14.94
CA SER A 239 -4.44 -4.51 -15.66
C SER A 239 -4.24 -3.16 -15.00
N GLY A 240 -4.23 -2.11 -15.83
CA GLY A 240 -3.94 -0.75 -15.40
C GLY A 240 -2.61 -0.25 -15.97
N SER A 241 -2.55 1.05 -16.26
CA SER A 241 -1.38 1.67 -16.87
C SER A 241 -0.23 1.84 -15.89
N GLY A 242 0.98 1.42 -16.28
CA GLY A 242 2.19 1.62 -15.48
C GLY A 242 2.18 0.91 -14.13
N CYS A 243 1.53 -0.27 -14.05
CA CYS A 243 1.46 -1.02 -12.82
C CYS A 243 2.78 -1.71 -12.47
N THR A 244 3.12 -1.69 -11.19
CA THR A 244 4.22 -2.43 -10.58
C THR A 244 3.64 -3.39 -9.54
N VAL A 245 4.14 -4.63 -9.50
CA VAL A 245 3.76 -5.62 -8.49
C VAL A 245 4.86 -5.73 -7.46
N LYS A 246 4.50 -5.77 -6.18
CA LYS A 246 5.45 -5.89 -5.07
C LYS A 246 5.05 -6.99 -4.10
N VAL A 247 6.05 -7.63 -3.50
CA VAL A 247 5.92 -8.53 -2.34
C VAL A 247 6.89 -8.04 -1.28
N ASN A 248 6.41 -7.76 -0.08
CA ASN A 248 7.23 -7.20 1.02
C ASN A 248 8.04 -5.95 0.61
N GLY A 249 7.48 -5.12 -0.27
CA GLY A 249 8.14 -3.92 -0.79
C GLY A 249 9.04 -4.13 -2.02
N GLU A 250 9.45 -5.38 -2.31
CA GLU A 250 10.33 -5.73 -3.42
C GLU A 250 9.53 -5.93 -4.72
N THR A 251 10.02 -5.34 -5.81
CA THR A 251 9.39 -5.45 -7.12
C THR A 251 9.47 -6.88 -7.65
N GLN A 252 8.35 -7.37 -8.15
CA GLN A 252 8.21 -8.70 -8.74
C GLN A 252 8.22 -8.64 -10.26
N VAL A 253 9.00 -9.52 -10.86
CA VAL A 253 9.02 -9.73 -12.33
C VAL A 253 8.30 -11.03 -12.64
N SER A 254 7.23 -10.91 -13.45
CA SER A 254 6.37 -12.04 -13.82
C SER A 254 7.15 -13.18 -14.48
N GLY A 255 7.06 -14.35 -13.90
CA GLY A 255 7.76 -15.57 -14.38
C GLY A 255 9.26 -15.64 -14.07
N GLU A 256 9.83 -14.66 -13.35
CA GLU A 256 11.27 -14.61 -13.03
C GLU A 256 11.54 -14.58 -11.53
N THR A 257 10.82 -13.73 -10.77
CA THR A 257 11.05 -13.60 -9.32
C THR A 257 10.49 -14.81 -8.59
N GLU A 258 11.35 -15.43 -7.78
CA GLU A 258 10.98 -16.55 -6.92
C GLU A 258 10.39 -16.05 -5.60
N VAL A 259 9.27 -16.63 -5.17
CA VAL A 259 8.58 -16.29 -3.92
C VAL A 259 8.24 -17.59 -3.17
N ASP A 260 8.37 -17.57 -1.85
CA ASP A 260 8.03 -18.68 -0.97
C ASP A 260 6.54 -18.61 -0.59
N PHE A 261 5.75 -19.59 -1.05
CA PHE A 261 4.31 -19.72 -0.81
C PHE A 261 3.99 -20.72 0.32
N THR A 262 4.94 -21.04 1.19
CA THR A 262 4.67 -21.88 2.38
C THR A 262 3.52 -21.32 3.23
N TYR A 263 3.40 -20.00 3.28
CA TYR A 263 2.31 -19.25 3.90
C TYR A 263 1.66 -18.32 2.86
N PRO A 264 0.45 -17.83 3.13
CA PRO A 264 -0.17 -16.83 2.26
C PRO A 264 0.73 -15.60 2.05
N VAL A 265 0.85 -15.14 0.82
CA VAL A 265 1.73 -14.03 0.43
C VAL A 265 0.88 -12.86 -0.09
N THR A 266 1.19 -11.65 0.37
CA THR A 266 0.52 -10.45 -0.13
C THR A 266 1.26 -9.89 -1.34
N TYR A 267 0.54 -9.81 -2.45
CA TYR A 267 0.95 -9.14 -3.69
C TYR A 267 0.29 -7.78 -3.78
N THR A 268 1.08 -6.72 -3.70
CA THR A 268 0.60 -5.34 -3.84
C THR A 268 0.81 -4.87 -5.28
N VAL A 269 -0.27 -4.55 -5.97
CA VAL A 269 -0.22 -3.91 -7.29
C VAL A 269 -0.37 -2.41 -7.11
N VAL A 270 0.54 -1.63 -7.68
CA VAL A 270 0.53 -0.16 -7.60
C VAL A 270 0.59 0.40 -9.01
N ASN A 271 -0.29 1.32 -9.37
CA ASN A 271 -0.23 2.03 -10.65
C ASN A 271 0.61 3.31 -10.56
N ASN A 272 0.86 3.96 -11.69
CA ASN A 272 1.66 5.19 -11.78
C ASN A 272 0.96 6.42 -11.17
N LYS A 273 -0.32 6.33 -10.80
CA LYS A 273 -1.09 7.39 -10.15
C LYS A 273 -1.19 7.21 -8.63
N GLY A 274 -0.54 6.17 -8.08
CA GLY A 274 -0.49 5.90 -6.65
C GLY A 274 -1.65 5.05 -6.12
N ALA A 275 -2.61 4.65 -6.95
CA ALA A 275 -3.61 3.67 -6.54
C ALA A 275 -2.96 2.31 -6.35
N SER A 276 -3.36 1.60 -5.31
CA SER A 276 -2.84 0.27 -5.01
C SER A 276 -3.94 -0.72 -4.66
N ARG A 277 -3.64 -2.01 -4.85
CA ARG A 277 -4.50 -3.11 -4.47
C ARG A 277 -3.66 -4.28 -3.98
N ASP A 278 -4.07 -4.86 -2.86
CA ASP A 278 -3.40 -6.02 -2.27
C ASP A 278 -4.20 -7.27 -2.57
N TYR A 279 -3.50 -8.32 -3.01
CA TYR A 279 -4.04 -9.66 -3.18
C TYR A 279 -3.39 -10.63 -2.21
N THR A 280 -4.19 -11.43 -1.52
CA THR A 280 -3.69 -12.54 -0.73
C THR A 280 -3.58 -13.78 -1.60
N VAL A 281 -2.35 -14.21 -1.91
CA VAL A 281 -2.09 -15.41 -2.70
C VAL A 281 -1.92 -16.61 -1.78
N LYS A 282 -2.75 -17.65 -1.98
CA LYS A 282 -2.74 -18.90 -1.22
C LYS A 282 -2.46 -20.07 -2.16
N VAL A 283 -1.32 -20.71 -1.97
CA VAL A 283 -0.95 -21.95 -2.68
C VAL A 283 -1.05 -23.10 -1.71
N THR A 284 -1.81 -24.11 -2.07
CA THR A 284 -1.97 -25.33 -1.26
C THR A 284 -1.61 -26.55 -2.09
N ASN A 285 -1.20 -27.62 -1.42
CA ASN A 285 -1.06 -28.93 -2.05
C ASN A 285 -2.13 -29.90 -1.51
N THR A 286 -2.27 -31.06 -2.11
CA THR A 286 -3.22 -32.08 -1.62
C THR A 286 -2.77 -32.72 -0.31
N GLY A 287 -1.54 -32.46 0.14
CA GLY A 287 -0.94 -33.09 1.33
C GLY A 287 -0.61 -34.59 1.17
N LEU A 288 -0.86 -35.18 0.01
CA LEU A 288 -0.53 -36.57 -0.28
C LEU A 288 0.88 -36.65 -0.85
N PRO A 289 1.75 -37.51 -0.31
CA PRO A 289 3.05 -37.74 -0.90
C PRO A 289 2.89 -38.42 -2.26
N VAL A 290 3.58 -37.87 -3.27
CA VAL A 290 3.66 -38.51 -4.60
C VAL A 290 4.94 -39.30 -4.69
N VAL A 291 4.80 -40.58 -4.88
CA VAL A 291 5.93 -41.50 -5.18
C VAL A 291 5.97 -41.69 -6.69
N VAL A 292 6.97 -41.10 -7.35
CA VAL A 292 7.21 -41.31 -8.78
C VAL A 292 8.20 -42.49 -8.89
N ILE A 293 7.72 -43.60 -9.42
CA ILE A 293 8.58 -44.73 -9.69
C ILE A 293 8.92 -44.72 -11.18
N ASN A 294 10.15 -44.32 -11.51
CA ASN A 294 10.66 -44.38 -12.86
C ASN A 294 11.32 -45.76 -13.08
N GLN A 295 10.75 -46.55 -13.97
CA GLN A 295 11.35 -47.78 -14.40
C GLN A 295 12.13 -47.52 -15.69
N SER A 296 13.45 -47.72 -15.65
CA SER A 296 14.35 -47.55 -16.80
C SER A 296 14.44 -48.78 -17.73
N THR A 297 13.87 -49.89 -17.30
CA THR A 297 13.87 -51.14 -18.06
C THR A 297 12.53 -51.84 -17.96
N SER A 298 12.19 -52.66 -18.97
CA SER A 298 10.93 -53.42 -19.10
C SER A 298 10.75 -54.57 -18.11
N GLY A 299 11.35 -54.53 -16.93
CA GLY A 299 11.21 -55.53 -15.89
C GLY A 299 9.85 -55.45 -15.18
N LYS A 300 9.31 -56.60 -14.78
CA LYS A 300 8.12 -56.68 -13.91
C LYS A 300 8.54 -56.37 -12.47
N PHE A 301 7.71 -55.60 -11.75
CA PHE A 301 7.87 -55.49 -10.32
C PHE A 301 7.53 -56.82 -9.65
N ASP A 302 8.50 -57.47 -8.99
CA ASP A 302 8.19 -58.60 -8.15
C ASP A 302 7.50 -58.11 -6.88
N LYS A 303 6.31 -58.68 -6.63
CA LYS A 303 5.60 -58.43 -5.37
C LYS A 303 6.35 -59.12 -4.24
N VAL A 304 7.07 -58.39 -3.45
CA VAL A 304 7.61 -58.91 -2.18
C VAL A 304 6.56 -58.63 -1.11
N TYR A 305 5.84 -59.64 -0.69
CA TYR A 305 5.01 -59.58 0.51
C TYR A 305 5.92 -59.91 1.71
N LYS A 306 6.03 -58.98 2.65
CA LYS A 306 6.52 -59.28 3.99
C LYS A 306 5.36 -59.32 4.95
#